data_8eef08323d03d9c9f2c062c710f987bd
#
_entry.id   8eef08323d03d9c9f2c062c710f987bd
#
_cell.length_a   1.000
_cell.length_b   1.000
_cell.length_c   1.000
_cell.angle_alpha   90.00
_cell.angle_beta   90.00
_cell.angle_gamma   90.00
#
_symmetry.space_group_name_H-M   'P 1'
#
loop_
_entity.id
_entity.type
_entity.pdbx_description
1 polymer ?
#
loop_
_entity_poly.entity_id
_entity_poly.type
_entity_poly.pdbx_seq_one_letter_code
_entity_poly.pdbx_strand_id
1 'polypeptide(L)'
;MCIRCCIQYICTFVGQQPIIHVLHITFRFAVTANIIGKVVLEPGSSVWFSCTLRGDNEVIHVGAGSNLQENVVCHTDMGFPLIIGAGCTIGHKVMLHGCTIGENSLIGMGATILNGARIGKNCLIGAGALITEGKEIPDGSLVMGAPGKVVRQLDDAAIQKLRASALHYQQNADRFSKGLVAI
;
A
#
# COMPACT_ATOMS: atom_id res chain seq x y z
N MET A 1 -5.96 -21.74 -10.17
CA MET A 1 -7.17 -21.12 -9.58
C MET A 1 -7.17 -19.67 -10.00
N CYS A 2 -8.00 -19.35 -10.98
CA CYS A 2 -7.99 -18.08 -11.71
C CYS A 2 -8.31 -16.92 -10.75
N ILE A 3 -7.57 -15.81 -10.84
CA ILE A 3 -7.98 -14.51 -10.26
C ILE A 3 -9.17 -14.01 -11.10
N ARG A 4 -10.29 -14.71 -11.05
CA ARG A 4 -11.57 -14.17 -11.44
C ARG A 4 -12.08 -13.38 -10.26
N CYS A 5 -12.59 -12.20 -10.54
CA CYS A 5 -13.41 -11.38 -9.69
C CYS A 5 -14.39 -12.25 -8.86
N CYS A 6 -13.91 -12.90 -7.81
CA CYS A 6 -14.76 -13.47 -6.80
C CYS A 6 -14.98 -12.38 -5.77
N ILE A 7 -16.10 -11.68 -5.92
CA ILE A 7 -16.73 -10.94 -4.83
C ILE A 7 -17.14 -12.00 -3.80
N GLN A 8 -16.21 -12.42 -2.97
CA GLN A 8 -16.50 -13.16 -1.76
C GLN A 8 -16.38 -12.18 -0.60
N TYR A 9 -17.54 -11.60 -0.27
CA TYR A 9 -17.71 -10.81 0.93
C TYR A 9 -17.43 -11.69 2.14
N ILE A 10 -16.29 -11.50 2.80
CA ILE A 10 -16.18 -11.92 4.20
C ILE A 10 -16.68 -10.72 5.02
N CYS A 11 -18.01 -10.63 5.12
CA CYS A 11 -18.65 -9.83 6.16
C CYS A 11 -18.52 -10.58 7.48
N THR A 12 -17.51 -10.27 8.27
CA THR A 12 -17.58 -10.56 9.69
C THR A 12 -18.27 -9.40 10.37
N PHE A 13 -19.49 -9.68 10.88
CA PHE A 13 -20.31 -8.74 11.63
C PHE A 13 -19.66 -8.41 12.96
N VAL A 14 -19.29 -7.16 13.17
CA VAL A 14 -19.20 -6.56 14.50
C VAL A 14 -20.04 -5.29 14.45
N GLY A 15 -21.30 -5.37 14.92
CA GLY A 15 -22.22 -4.26 15.12
C GLY A 15 -22.60 -3.51 13.83
N GLN A 16 -23.86 -3.67 13.42
CA GLN A 16 -24.64 -2.90 12.41
C GLN A 16 -23.90 -1.83 11.63
N GLN A 17 -23.16 -2.18 10.62
CA GLN A 17 -23.01 -1.54 9.30
C GLN A 17 -21.81 -2.15 8.55
N PRO A 18 -21.98 -2.78 7.39
CA PRO A 18 -20.89 -3.16 6.52
C PRO A 18 -20.52 -1.94 5.68
N ILE A 19 -19.37 -1.32 5.94
CA ILE A 19 -18.86 -0.28 5.05
C ILE A 19 -17.66 -0.85 4.29
N ILE A 20 -17.96 -1.61 3.24
CA ILE A 20 -17.03 -1.77 2.13
C ILE A 20 -17.53 -0.84 1.02
N HIS A 21 -17.01 0.36 0.94
CA HIS A 21 -17.21 1.21 -0.23
C HIS A 21 -16.31 0.71 -1.36
N VAL A 22 -16.82 -0.25 -2.13
CA VAL A 22 -16.22 -0.65 -3.40
C VAL A 22 -16.69 0.32 -4.48
N LEU A 23 -15.93 1.34 -4.74
CA LEU A 23 -16.09 2.22 -5.91
C LEU A 23 -15.19 1.72 -7.05
N HIS A 24 -15.81 1.06 -8.02
CA HIS A 24 -15.29 0.68 -9.33
C HIS A 24 -14.47 -0.62 -9.53
N ILE A 25 -14.85 -1.29 -10.61
CA ILE A 25 -14.59 -2.64 -11.15
C ILE A 25 -13.11 -2.95 -11.54
N THR A 26 -12.13 -2.14 -11.18
CA THR A 26 -10.75 -2.27 -11.69
C THR A 26 -9.65 -2.44 -10.64
N PHE A 27 -10.00 -2.75 -9.40
CA PHE A 27 -9.01 -3.13 -8.40
C PHE A 27 -8.80 -4.65 -8.40
N ARG A 28 -7.63 -5.10 -7.93
CA ARG A 28 -7.26 -6.52 -7.92
C ARG A 28 -6.65 -6.89 -6.58
N PHE A 29 -7.18 -7.93 -5.95
CA PHE A 29 -6.57 -8.49 -4.76
C PHE A 29 -6.44 -10.01 -4.89
N ALA A 30 -5.38 -10.56 -4.30
CA ALA A 30 -5.13 -11.98 -4.28
C ALA A 30 -6.09 -12.70 -3.31
N VAL A 31 -6.46 -13.92 -3.64
CA VAL A 31 -7.42 -14.73 -2.83
C VAL A 31 -6.98 -14.98 -1.39
N THR A 32 -5.70 -14.82 -1.07
CA THR A 32 -5.14 -14.96 0.28
C THR A 32 -4.95 -13.62 1.00
N ALA A 33 -5.34 -12.50 0.38
CA ALA A 33 -5.31 -11.20 1.04
C ALA A 33 -6.55 -11.05 1.96
N ASN A 34 -6.32 -10.52 3.15
CA ASN A 34 -7.37 -10.24 4.13
C ASN A 34 -7.66 -8.73 4.13
N ILE A 35 -8.87 -8.34 3.76
CA ILE A 35 -9.31 -6.94 3.73
C ILE A 35 -10.48 -6.80 4.69
N ILE A 36 -10.30 -6.04 5.77
CA ILE A 36 -11.20 -6.00 6.93
C ILE A 36 -11.53 -4.55 7.28
N GLY A 37 -12.82 -4.25 7.45
CA GLY A 37 -13.29 -2.95 7.94
C GLY A 37 -13.27 -1.84 6.89
N LYS A 38 -12.91 -0.63 7.31
CA LYS A 38 -12.95 0.61 6.52
C LYS A 38 -11.77 0.68 5.54
N VAL A 39 -11.84 -0.05 4.42
CA VAL A 39 -10.79 -0.07 3.39
C VAL A 39 -11.34 0.44 2.06
N VAL A 40 -10.66 1.43 1.48
CA VAL A 40 -10.96 2.00 0.16
C VAL A 40 -9.81 1.66 -0.78
N LEU A 41 -10.13 1.01 -1.90
CA LEU A 41 -9.18 0.69 -2.96
C LEU A 41 -9.58 1.46 -4.21
N GLU A 42 -8.72 2.34 -4.72
CA GLU A 42 -9.00 3.10 -5.92
C GLU A 42 -8.68 2.32 -7.22
N PRO A 43 -9.17 2.79 -8.37
CA PRO A 43 -8.99 2.12 -9.66
C PRO A 43 -7.53 1.80 -9.98
N GLY A 44 -7.27 0.61 -10.50
CA GLY A 44 -5.93 0.16 -10.87
C GLY A 44 -5.01 -0.21 -9.69
N SER A 45 -5.47 -0.05 -8.45
CA SER A 45 -4.72 -0.53 -7.30
C SER A 45 -4.71 -2.06 -7.24
N SER A 46 -3.67 -2.63 -6.58
CA SER A 46 -3.55 -4.09 -6.42
C SER A 46 -3.02 -4.47 -5.04
N VAL A 47 -3.63 -5.51 -4.46
CA VAL A 47 -3.24 -6.09 -3.16
C VAL A 47 -2.84 -7.55 -3.40
N TRP A 48 -1.58 -7.87 -3.12
CA TRP A 48 -0.98 -9.15 -3.45
C TRP A 48 -1.15 -10.17 -2.33
N PHE A 49 -0.53 -11.34 -2.50
CA PHE A 49 -0.78 -12.51 -1.67
C PHE A 49 -0.41 -12.29 -0.20
N SER A 50 -1.25 -12.81 0.69
CA SER A 50 -1.07 -12.79 2.15
C SER A 50 -0.93 -11.39 2.77
N CYS A 51 -1.40 -10.35 2.08
CA CYS A 51 -1.54 -9.04 2.68
C CYS A 51 -2.67 -9.02 3.71
N THR A 52 -2.54 -8.18 4.74
CA THR A 52 -3.60 -7.92 5.70
C THR A 52 -3.82 -6.42 5.84
N LEU A 53 -5.01 -5.96 5.45
CA LEU A 53 -5.45 -4.58 5.60
C LEU A 53 -6.60 -4.56 6.61
N ARG A 54 -6.34 -4.11 7.83
CA ARG A 54 -7.33 -4.07 8.91
C ARG A 54 -7.65 -2.63 9.32
N GLY A 55 -8.74 -2.09 8.73
CA GLY A 55 -9.27 -0.75 9.01
C GLY A 55 -10.43 -0.78 9.99
N ASP A 56 -10.25 -1.40 11.15
CA ASP A 56 -11.26 -1.50 12.20
C ASP A 56 -11.38 -0.20 13.03
N ASN A 57 -10.32 0.55 13.18
CA ASN A 57 -10.30 1.84 13.87
C ASN A 57 -10.60 2.99 12.89
N GLU A 58 -9.66 3.31 12.00
CA GLU A 58 -9.76 4.36 11.00
C GLU A 58 -9.70 3.80 9.57
N VAL A 59 -9.91 4.68 8.58
CA VAL A 59 -9.86 4.30 7.16
C VAL A 59 -8.45 3.92 6.73
N ILE A 60 -8.35 2.89 5.91
CA ILE A 60 -7.20 2.59 5.06
C ILE A 60 -7.57 2.95 3.63
N HIS A 61 -6.90 3.92 3.04
CA HIS A 61 -7.14 4.37 1.67
C HIS A 61 -5.93 4.04 0.80
N VAL A 62 -6.14 3.33 -0.30
CA VAL A 62 -5.11 2.97 -1.29
C VAL A 62 -5.41 3.69 -2.60
N GLY A 63 -4.58 4.65 -2.95
CA GLY A 63 -4.73 5.49 -4.13
C GLY A 63 -4.55 4.73 -5.45
N ALA A 64 -5.06 5.34 -6.51
CA ALA A 64 -5.12 4.76 -7.85
C ALA A 64 -3.76 4.26 -8.34
N GLY A 65 -3.75 3.06 -8.94
CA GLY A 65 -2.55 2.45 -9.51
C GLY A 65 -1.46 2.04 -8.53
N SER A 66 -1.70 2.13 -7.23
CA SER A 66 -0.76 1.71 -6.19
C SER A 66 -0.80 0.20 -5.97
N ASN A 67 0.33 -0.37 -5.53
CA ASN A 67 0.43 -1.80 -5.27
C ASN A 67 0.96 -2.09 -3.86
N LEU A 68 0.35 -3.08 -3.20
CA LEU A 68 0.79 -3.62 -1.92
C LEU A 68 1.25 -5.05 -2.18
N GLN A 69 2.57 -5.26 -2.09
CA GLN A 69 3.19 -6.54 -2.41
C GLN A 69 2.97 -7.57 -1.31
N GLU A 70 3.44 -8.80 -1.51
CA GLU A 70 3.15 -9.93 -0.62
C GLU A 70 3.52 -9.67 0.83
N ASN A 71 2.64 -10.10 1.73
CA ASN A 71 2.80 -9.99 3.19
C ASN A 71 2.86 -8.55 3.73
N VAL A 72 2.37 -7.57 2.99
CA VAL A 72 2.20 -6.21 3.53
C VAL A 72 1.12 -6.23 4.61
N VAL A 73 1.39 -5.54 5.72
CA VAL A 73 0.43 -5.36 6.80
C VAL A 73 0.10 -3.88 6.93
N CYS A 74 -1.18 -3.55 6.88
CA CYS A 74 -1.72 -2.21 7.06
C CYS A 74 -2.70 -2.22 8.24
N HIS A 75 -2.49 -1.33 9.19
CA HIS A 75 -3.38 -1.15 10.32
C HIS A 75 -3.51 0.33 10.70
N THR A 76 -4.46 0.63 11.57
CA THR A 76 -4.78 2.00 11.99
C THR A 76 -5.07 2.02 13.49
N ASP A 77 -4.73 3.11 14.14
CA ASP A 77 -5.22 3.46 15.48
C ASP A 77 -6.24 4.59 15.40
N MET A 78 -7.01 4.79 16.47
CA MET A 78 -7.97 5.89 16.57
C MET A 78 -7.27 7.25 16.38
N GLY A 79 -7.75 8.04 15.41
CA GLY A 79 -7.17 9.32 15.03
C GLY A 79 -5.96 9.23 14.08
N PHE A 80 -5.55 8.04 13.68
CA PHE A 80 -4.43 7.81 12.75
C PHE A 80 -4.89 6.99 11.53
N PRO A 81 -5.57 7.61 10.55
CA PRO A 81 -5.90 6.93 9.30
C PRO A 81 -4.63 6.58 8.50
N LEU A 82 -4.72 5.55 7.68
CA LEU A 82 -3.66 5.17 6.76
C LEU A 82 -4.02 5.61 5.34
N ILE A 83 -3.24 6.52 4.79
CA ILE A 83 -3.47 7.07 3.44
C ILE A 83 -2.27 6.77 2.55
N ILE A 84 -2.49 6.03 1.50
CA ILE A 84 -1.49 5.75 0.45
C ILE A 84 -1.91 6.52 -0.80
N GLY A 85 -1.08 7.42 -1.27
CA GLY A 85 -1.30 8.21 -2.49
C GLY A 85 -1.30 7.36 -3.75
N ALA A 86 -1.60 7.98 -4.89
CA ALA A 86 -1.63 7.30 -6.18
C ALA A 86 -0.22 6.90 -6.66
N GLY A 87 -0.12 5.80 -7.42
CA GLY A 87 1.12 5.35 -8.04
C GLY A 87 2.21 4.91 -7.06
N CYS A 88 1.86 4.55 -5.83
CA CYS A 88 2.82 4.07 -4.84
C CYS A 88 3.16 2.60 -5.02
N THR A 89 4.40 2.24 -4.70
CA THR A 89 4.85 0.86 -4.59
C THR A 89 5.17 0.54 -3.13
N ILE A 90 4.39 -0.37 -2.53
CA ILE A 90 4.61 -0.83 -1.16
C ILE A 90 5.25 -2.23 -1.23
N GLY A 91 6.53 -2.31 -0.92
CA GLY A 91 7.35 -3.51 -1.08
C GLY A 91 6.94 -4.64 -0.14
N HIS A 92 7.41 -5.85 -0.46
CA HIS A 92 7.09 -7.07 0.30
C HIS A 92 7.39 -6.90 1.80
N LYS A 93 6.51 -7.43 2.67
CA LYS A 93 6.65 -7.43 4.14
C LYS A 93 6.73 -6.03 4.78
N VAL A 94 6.28 -4.99 4.10
CA VAL A 94 6.19 -3.65 4.70
C VAL A 94 5.09 -3.64 5.77
N MET A 95 5.35 -2.93 6.87
CA MET A 95 4.37 -2.60 7.90
C MET A 95 4.03 -1.10 7.80
N LEU A 96 2.77 -0.78 7.56
CA LEU A 96 2.24 0.57 7.60
C LEU A 96 1.21 0.69 8.72
N HIS A 97 1.42 1.62 9.62
CA HIS A 97 0.53 1.82 10.76
C HIS A 97 0.17 3.30 10.90
N GLY A 98 -1.10 3.66 10.60
CA GLY A 98 -1.64 5.00 10.81
C GLY A 98 -0.82 6.16 10.22
N CYS A 99 -0.31 6.01 8.98
CA CYS A 99 0.61 6.96 8.36
C CYS A 99 0.10 7.47 7.01
N THR A 100 0.77 8.48 6.46
CA THR A 100 0.48 9.02 5.14
C THR A 100 1.67 8.82 4.21
N ILE A 101 1.42 8.25 3.02
CA ILE A 101 2.41 8.05 1.96
C ILE A 101 2.00 8.93 0.76
N GLY A 102 2.84 9.88 0.41
CA GLY A 102 2.64 10.76 -0.75
C GLY A 102 2.77 10.02 -2.08
N GLU A 103 2.11 10.56 -3.10
CA GLU A 103 2.03 9.99 -4.44
C GLU A 103 3.39 9.58 -5.01
N ASN A 104 3.41 8.52 -5.83
CA ASN A 104 4.59 8.06 -6.56
C ASN A 104 5.78 7.72 -5.66
N SER A 105 5.54 7.37 -4.40
CA SER A 105 6.59 6.96 -3.47
C SER A 105 6.76 5.45 -3.46
N LEU A 106 8.00 5.00 -3.21
CA LEU A 106 8.32 3.59 -3.04
C LEU A 106 8.78 3.31 -1.62
N ILE A 107 8.10 2.39 -0.98
CA ILE A 107 8.46 1.89 0.35
C ILE A 107 9.16 0.54 0.17
N GLY A 108 10.43 0.50 0.50
CA GLY A 108 11.29 -0.67 0.32
C GLY A 108 10.89 -1.84 1.21
N MET A 109 11.21 -3.05 0.76
CA MET A 109 10.87 -4.32 1.42
C MET A 109 11.19 -4.32 2.92
N GLY A 110 10.24 -4.77 3.73
CA GLY A 110 10.41 -4.90 5.18
C GLY A 110 10.54 -3.57 5.95
N ALA A 111 10.32 -2.43 5.31
CA ALA A 111 10.28 -1.15 6.01
C ALA A 111 9.08 -1.07 6.96
N THR A 112 9.21 -0.30 8.03
CA THR A 112 8.15 -0.05 9.02
C THR A 112 7.91 1.45 9.14
N ILE A 113 6.65 1.88 9.01
CA ILE A 113 6.25 3.29 9.12
C ILE A 113 5.12 3.39 10.15
N LEU A 114 5.34 4.20 11.19
CA LEU A 114 4.49 4.26 12.38
C LEU A 114 3.50 5.44 12.37
N ASN A 115 2.64 5.49 13.39
CA ASN A 115 1.54 6.42 13.53
C ASN A 115 1.95 7.88 13.30
N GLY A 116 1.13 8.59 12.54
CA GLY A 116 1.29 10.01 12.27
C GLY A 116 2.49 10.36 11.38
N ALA A 117 3.31 9.39 10.97
CA ALA A 117 4.40 9.66 10.03
C ALA A 117 3.85 10.09 8.66
N ARG A 118 4.52 11.06 8.04
CA ARG A 118 4.16 11.63 6.74
C ARG A 118 5.33 11.52 5.78
N ILE A 119 5.19 10.68 4.78
CA ILE A 119 6.14 10.56 3.67
C ILE A 119 5.65 11.45 2.54
N GLY A 120 6.50 12.33 2.06
CA GLY A 120 6.22 13.21 0.92
C GLY A 120 6.06 12.44 -0.39
N LYS A 121 5.83 13.19 -1.47
CA LYS A 121 5.72 12.64 -2.83
C LYS A 121 7.08 12.27 -3.38
N ASN A 122 7.11 11.32 -4.33
CA ASN A 122 8.34 10.91 -5.03
C ASN A 122 9.47 10.48 -4.08
N CYS A 123 9.16 9.89 -2.93
CA CYS A 123 10.15 9.42 -1.96
C CYS A 123 10.53 7.96 -2.20
N LEU A 124 11.78 7.64 -1.87
CA LEU A 124 12.27 6.27 -1.79
C LEU A 124 12.67 5.97 -0.34
N ILE A 125 11.89 5.13 0.32
CA ILE A 125 12.22 4.60 1.64
C ILE A 125 12.95 3.27 1.44
N GLY A 126 14.18 3.19 1.93
CA GLY A 126 15.03 2.02 1.76
C GLY A 126 14.47 0.77 2.46
N ALA A 127 14.88 -0.41 1.96
CA ALA A 127 14.48 -1.67 2.58
C ALA A 127 14.91 -1.74 4.05
N GLY A 128 14.01 -2.26 4.92
CA GLY A 128 14.24 -2.38 6.36
C GLY A 128 14.31 -1.04 7.12
N ALA A 129 14.00 0.09 6.49
CA ALA A 129 14.02 1.37 7.17
C ALA A 129 12.89 1.46 8.21
N LEU A 130 13.15 2.14 9.33
CA LEU A 130 12.18 2.43 10.37
C LEU A 130 11.86 3.93 10.40
N ILE A 131 10.64 4.30 10.04
CA ILE A 131 10.14 5.67 10.17
C ILE A 131 9.31 5.73 11.46
N THR A 132 9.81 6.48 12.42
CA THR A 132 9.20 6.62 13.73
C THR A 132 7.93 7.48 13.68
N GLU A 133 7.14 7.40 14.75
CA GLU A 133 5.90 8.16 14.90
C GLU A 133 6.08 9.65 14.65
N GLY A 134 5.11 10.25 13.99
CA GLY A 134 5.06 11.69 13.71
C GLY A 134 6.19 12.22 12.80
N LYS A 135 7.06 11.36 12.29
CA LYS A 135 8.18 11.78 11.43
C LYS A 135 7.69 12.32 10.09
N GLU A 136 8.16 13.50 9.72
CA GLU A 136 7.92 14.09 8.41
C GLU A 136 9.14 13.88 7.49
N ILE A 137 8.89 13.38 6.30
CA ILE A 137 9.88 13.17 5.23
C ILE A 137 9.50 14.08 4.06
N PRO A 138 10.36 15.04 3.67
CA PRO A 138 10.10 15.94 2.54
C PRO A 138 9.98 15.20 1.21
N ASP A 139 9.28 15.81 0.26
CA ASP A 139 9.17 15.31 -1.12
C ASP A 139 10.56 15.01 -1.73
N GLY A 140 10.61 14.00 -2.60
CA GLY A 140 11.81 13.64 -3.35
C GLY A 140 12.96 13.05 -2.51
N SER A 141 12.71 12.63 -1.28
CA SER A 141 13.77 12.16 -0.38
C SER A 141 14.13 10.69 -0.59
N LEU A 142 15.41 10.37 -0.54
CA LEU A 142 15.91 9.02 -0.23
C LEU A 142 16.13 8.90 1.27
N VAL A 143 15.46 7.93 1.89
CA VAL A 143 15.57 7.65 3.32
C VAL A 143 16.09 6.24 3.55
N MET A 144 17.05 6.09 4.46
CA MET A 144 17.62 4.79 4.82
C MET A 144 17.84 4.66 6.33
N GLY A 145 17.87 3.41 6.80
CA GLY A 145 18.29 3.06 8.17
C GLY A 145 17.15 2.91 9.17
N ALA A 146 17.50 2.48 10.37
CA ALA A 146 16.63 2.32 11.52
C ALA A 146 17.30 2.94 12.78
N PRO A 147 16.88 4.15 13.20
CA PRO A 147 15.83 4.99 12.63
C PRO A 147 16.18 5.58 11.27
N GLY A 148 15.17 5.79 10.41
CA GLY A 148 15.32 6.31 9.06
C GLY A 148 15.80 7.77 9.02
N LYS A 149 16.79 8.03 8.17
CA LYS A 149 17.33 9.38 7.95
C LYS A 149 17.31 9.72 6.46
N VAL A 150 16.97 10.95 6.12
CA VAL A 150 17.13 11.47 4.76
C VAL A 150 18.63 11.47 4.40
N VAL A 151 18.97 10.74 3.36
CA VAL A 151 20.35 10.58 2.88
C VAL A 151 20.67 11.61 1.80
N ARG A 152 19.72 11.80 0.87
CA ARG A 152 19.81 12.78 -0.23
C ARG A 152 18.45 13.02 -0.86
N GLN A 153 18.38 14.00 -1.74
CA GLN A 153 17.27 14.18 -2.66
C GLN A 153 17.42 13.25 -3.88
N LEU A 154 16.29 12.79 -4.41
CA LEU A 154 16.26 12.03 -5.65
C LEU A 154 16.33 12.99 -6.85
N ASP A 155 17.06 12.58 -7.87
CA ASP A 155 17.04 13.22 -9.18
C ASP A 155 15.84 12.77 -10.02
N ASP A 156 15.58 13.44 -11.14
CA ASP A 156 14.46 13.12 -12.03
C ASP A 156 14.53 11.69 -12.57
N ALA A 157 15.72 11.17 -12.83
CA ALA A 157 15.90 9.80 -13.31
C ALA A 157 15.49 8.77 -12.26
N ALA A 158 15.82 9.01 -10.99
CA ALA A 158 15.37 8.17 -9.88
C ALA A 158 13.85 8.25 -9.70
N ILE A 159 13.26 9.46 -9.78
CA ILE A 159 11.79 9.63 -9.69
C ILE A 159 11.09 8.89 -10.83
N GLN A 160 11.60 8.92 -12.07
CA GLN A 160 11.03 8.16 -13.17
C GLN A 160 11.08 6.64 -12.93
N LYS A 161 12.12 6.13 -12.25
CA LYS A 161 12.17 4.71 -11.84
C LYS A 161 11.08 4.33 -10.83
N LEU A 162 10.70 5.24 -9.92
CA LEU A 162 9.57 5.01 -9.01
C LEU A 162 8.26 4.81 -9.81
N ARG A 163 8.00 5.69 -10.77
CA ARG A 163 6.83 5.59 -11.67
C ARG A 163 6.83 4.30 -12.46
N ALA A 164 7.98 3.93 -13.02
CA ALA A 164 8.13 2.68 -13.77
C ALA A 164 7.84 1.46 -12.90
N SER A 165 8.23 1.49 -11.62
CA SER A 165 7.93 0.41 -10.67
C SER A 165 6.42 0.22 -10.49
N ALA A 166 5.68 1.29 -10.22
CA ALA A 166 4.22 1.22 -10.06
C ALA A 166 3.53 0.72 -11.33
N LEU A 167 3.93 1.26 -12.50
CA LEU A 167 3.39 0.82 -13.79
C LEU A 167 3.67 -0.65 -14.07
N HIS A 168 4.86 -1.14 -13.75
CA HIS A 168 5.20 -2.56 -13.88
C HIS A 168 4.26 -3.46 -13.06
N TYR A 169 3.93 -3.06 -11.83
CA TYR A 169 2.99 -3.80 -10.99
C TYR A 169 1.54 -3.73 -11.47
N GLN A 170 1.12 -2.63 -12.08
CA GLN A 170 -0.18 -2.56 -12.77
C GLN A 170 -0.25 -3.56 -13.93
N GLN A 171 0.81 -3.63 -14.75
CA GLN A 171 0.92 -4.62 -15.85
C GLN A 171 0.99 -6.05 -15.32
N ASN A 172 1.71 -6.29 -14.21
CA ASN A 172 1.73 -7.59 -13.56
C ASN A 172 0.34 -8.00 -13.07
N ALA A 173 -0.38 -7.10 -12.41
CA ALA A 173 -1.73 -7.37 -11.95
C ALA A 173 -2.68 -7.70 -13.12
N ASP A 174 -2.53 -7.04 -14.27
CA ASP A 174 -3.24 -7.36 -15.50
C ASP A 174 -2.92 -8.77 -16.00
N ARG A 175 -1.65 -9.11 -16.05
CA ARG A 175 -1.17 -10.43 -16.48
C ARG A 175 -1.71 -11.54 -15.56
N PHE A 176 -1.62 -11.35 -14.24
CA PHE A 176 -2.14 -12.30 -13.25
C PHE A 176 -3.65 -12.52 -13.37
N SER A 177 -4.40 -11.44 -13.62
CA SER A 177 -5.86 -11.54 -13.79
C SER A 177 -6.29 -12.34 -15.02
N LYS A 178 -5.43 -12.44 -16.04
CA LYS A 178 -5.73 -13.06 -17.34
C LYS A 178 -5.33 -14.52 -17.46
N GLY A 179 -4.53 -15.08 -16.56
CA GLY A 179 -4.20 -16.47 -16.76
C GLY A 179 -2.97 -17.06 -16.09
N LEU A 180 -2.47 -16.51 -14.98
CA LEU A 180 -1.51 -17.25 -14.17
C LEU A 180 -2.23 -18.36 -13.41
N VAL A 181 -1.93 -19.61 -13.76
CA VAL A 181 -2.41 -20.81 -13.10
C VAL A 181 -1.32 -21.31 -12.17
N ALA A 182 -1.68 -21.65 -10.92
CA ALA A 182 -0.78 -22.42 -10.06
C ALA A 182 -0.49 -23.76 -10.71
N ILE A 183 0.78 -24.12 -10.81
CA ILE A 183 1.25 -25.43 -11.27
C ILE A 183 1.39 -26.37 -10.09
#